data_52afbdf2fb2473c6dc59702d3f2c301e
#
_entry.id   52afbdf2fb2473c6dc59702d3f2c301e
#
_cell.length_a   1.000
_cell.length_b   1.000
_cell.length_c   1.000
_cell.angle_alpha   90.00
_cell.angle_beta   90.00
_cell.angle_gamma   90.00
#
_symmetry.space_group_name_H-M   'P 1'
#
loop_
_entity.id
_entity.type
_entity.pdbx_description
1 polymer ?
#
loop_
_entity_poly.entity_id
_entity_poly.type
_entity_poly.pdbx_seq_one_letter_code
_entity_poly.pdbx_strand_id
1 'polypeptide(L)'
;MPDRGVSVESFLSDNCPPMGIYETLYAFRDSFGSFMGTEGTHPWSQGFPLTTPLEKFGGPPLPESVDVTWEDRFYPKAWGHPDLREAISGYYNDQYGSKVEPENVMVFAGGRPGIFTVLAFLKDHVQVRIGNIEWPAYLDILEQTDTDFQIVPFTKENGFHPSNEEYFDRSGLNAKTSLMPIISNPQNPSGQTRWGDELRDLIRLAEGPKNGILLDEAYEMFHSPSVSGIQFVEDLDNSNVFIAGACTKGLQSPGIRIGWIVSSKKNIETLSNFSSFGMGGVSHPSQHYAVKLLEPSRVKKARKAVEEHYNWQRSRYGEAFEEMGLGVYTGDGGFYHWLELPEGMTSSELNKRLFKHGAAILCATDCDMARPHSKDPSYESPYSRFFRFSFGPLLPETFDSDIELFRGVFDDYRKEVEL
;
A
#
# COMPACT_ATOMS: atom_id res chain seq x y z
N MET A 1 -27.61 -39.15 -11.41
CA MET A 1 -28.07 -37.85 -11.93
C MET A 1 -27.33 -37.60 -13.23
N PRO A 2 -27.99 -37.25 -14.33
CA PRO A 2 -27.29 -37.08 -15.58
C PRO A 2 -26.35 -35.86 -15.52
N ASP A 3 -25.15 -36.10 -15.96
CA ASP A 3 -24.09 -35.15 -16.21
C ASP A 3 -24.62 -33.96 -17.05
N ARG A 4 -24.70 -32.78 -16.49
CA ARG A 4 -25.00 -31.55 -17.22
C ARG A 4 -23.71 -30.99 -17.75
N GLY A 5 -23.09 -31.69 -18.66
CA GLY A 5 -21.90 -31.27 -19.38
C GLY A 5 -22.18 -30.15 -20.39
N VAL A 6 -22.56 -28.97 -19.91
CA VAL A 6 -22.41 -27.74 -20.66
C VAL A 6 -21.63 -26.80 -19.73
N SER A 7 -20.32 -26.74 -19.92
CA SER A 7 -19.53 -25.64 -19.38
C SER A 7 -20.01 -24.37 -20.10
N VAL A 8 -20.76 -23.53 -19.40
CA VAL A 8 -21.01 -22.16 -19.86
C VAL A 8 -19.68 -21.45 -19.85
N GLU A 9 -19.12 -21.12 -21.00
CA GLU A 9 -17.99 -20.23 -21.12
C GLU A 9 -18.33 -18.92 -20.40
N SER A 10 -17.54 -18.54 -19.40
CA SER A 10 -17.76 -17.30 -18.68
C SER A 10 -17.24 -16.13 -19.52
N PHE A 11 -18.10 -15.19 -19.85
CA PHE A 11 -17.69 -13.96 -20.55
C PHE A 11 -16.60 -13.16 -19.82
N LEU A 12 -16.38 -13.43 -18.54
CA LEU A 12 -15.37 -12.75 -17.72
C LEU A 12 -14.02 -13.47 -17.71
N SER A 13 -13.99 -14.80 -17.94
CA SER A 13 -12.78 -15.61 -17.75
C SER A 13 -11.64 -15.24 -18.69
N ASP A 14 -11.96 -14.82 -19.91
CA ASP A 14 -10.96 -14.51 -20.93
C ASP A 14 -10.51 -13.04 -20.93
N ASN A 15 -11.21 -12.18 -20.18
CA ASN A 15 -11.02 -10.73 -20.16
C ASN A 15 -10.65 -10.17 -18.77
N CYS A 16 -10.52 -11.02 -17.76
CA CYS A 16 -10.08 -10.57 -16.44
C CYS A 16 -8.56 -10.53 -16.39
N PRO A 17 -7.99 -9.42 -15.93
CA PRO A 17 -6.55 -9.33 -15.72
C PRO A 17 -6.09 -10.35 -14.66
N PRO A 18 -4.81 -10.78 -14.72
CA PRO A 18 -4.20 -11.54 -13.65
C PRO A 18 -4.37 -10.78 -12.35
N MET A 19 -4.79 -11.45 -11.30
CA MET A 19 -5.15 -10.80 -10.04
C MET A 19 -3.93 -10.60 -9.11
N GLY A 20 -2.72 -10.39 -9.64
CA GLY A 20 -1.51 -10.03 -8.89
C GLY A 20 -1.32 -10.81 -7.59
N ILE A 21 -1.59 -10.19 -6.45
CA ILE A 21 -1.46 -10.82 -5.12
C ILE A 21 -2.28 -12.11 -4.98
N TYR A 22 -3.42 -12.23 -5.64
CA TYR A 22 -4.25 -13.44 -5.58
C TYR A 22 -3.62 -14.63 -6.29
N GLU A 23 -2.76 -14.41 -7.30
CA GLU A 23 -2.02 -15.51 -7.94
C GLU A 23 -1.13 -16.23 -6.93
N THR A 24 -0.37 -15.47 -6.14
CA THR A 24 0.44 -16.04 -5.05
C THR A 24 -0.42 -16.77 -4.03
N LEU A 25 -1.59 -16.21 -3.65
CA LEU A 25 -2.50 -16.86 -2.70
C LEU A 25 -3.08 -18.17 -3.21
N TYR A 26 -3.48 -18.22 -4.47
CA TYR A 26 -4.02 -19.46 -5.07
C TYR A 26 -2.93 -20.49 -5.27
N ALA A 27 -1.76 -20.11 -5.77
CA ALA A 27 -0.62 -21.01 -5.91
C ALA A 27 -0.18 -21.61 -4.55
N PHE A 28 -0.19 -20.79 -3.51
CA PHE A 28 0.05 -21.24 -2.14
C PHE A 28 -1.01 -22.26 -1.70
N ARG A 29 -2.30 -21.93 -1.82
CA ARG A 29 -3.39 -22.85 -1.47
C ARG A 29 -3.27 -24.19 -2.19
N ASP A 30 -2.99 -24.17 -3.49
CA ASP A 30 -2.92 -25.37 -4.32
C ASP A 30 -1.70 -26.23 -3.95
N SER A 31 -0.64 -25.63 -3.43
CA SER A 31 0.55 -26.34 -2.94
C SER A 31 0.44 -26.82 -1.50
N PHE A 32 -0.06 -25.97 -0.60
CA PHE A 32 -0.12 -26.24 0.86
C PHE A 32 -1.42 -26.91 1.29
N GLY A 33 -2.51 -26.75 0.54
CA GLY A 33 -3.82 -27.32 0.83
C GLY A 33 -4.77 -26.44 1.64
N SER A 34 -4.33 -25.24 2.08
CA SER A 34 -5.17 -24.25 2.76
C SER A 34 -4.74 -22.82 2.40
N PHE A 35 -5.59 -21.83 2.69
CA PHE A 35 -5.24 -20.43 2.46
C PHE A 35 -4.24 -19.90 3.50
N MET A 36 -3.43 -18.94 3.07
CA MET A 36 -2.55 -18.16 3.94
C MET A 36 -3.36 -17.48 5.06
N GLY A 37 -2.83 -17.49 6.29
CA GLY A 37 -3.48 -16.91 7.47
C GLY A 37 -4.23 -17.95 8.33
N THR A 38 -4.26 -19.23 7.90
CA THR A 38 -4.71 -20.33 8.77
C THR A 38 -3.58 -20.76 9.71
N GLU A 39 -3.93 -21.53 10.74
CA GLU A 39 -2.95 -22.08 11.70
C GLU A 39 -1.83 -22.85 10.97
N GLY A 40 -0.59 -22.64 11.40
CA GLY A 40 0.59 -23.26 10.79
C GLY A 40 1.08 -22.58 9.51
N THR A 41 0.57 -21.39 9.16
CA THR A 41 1.07 -20.62 8.00
C THR A 41 1.87 -19.40 8.42
N HIS A 42 2.86 -19.04 7.58
CA HIS A 42 3.76 -17.89 7.75
C HIS A 42 3.45 -16.82 6.67
N PRO A 43 2.67 -15.76 6.99
CA PRO A 43 2.09 -14.84 6.02
C PRO A 43 3.06 -13.74 5.57
N TRP A 44 4.31 -14.08 5.20
CA TRP A 44 5.35 -13.11 4.81
C TRP A 44 5.09 -12.43 3.45
N SER A 45 4.13 -12.91 2.68
CA SER A 45 3.66 -12.24 1.46
C SER A 45 2.58 -11.19 1.72
N GLN A 46 1.94 -11.21 2.91
CA GLN A 46 0.73 -10.46 3.18
C GLN A 46 1.00 -9.04 3.68
N GLY A 47 0.25 -8.09 3.13
CA GLY A 47 0.41 -6.66 3.43
C GLY A 47 -0.59 -6.14 4.47
N PHE A 48 -0.75 -6.78 5.61
CA PHE A 48 -1.58 -6.26 6.71
C PHE A 48 -0.76 -6.14 8.01
N PRO A 49 -1.12 -5.19 8.89
CA PRO A 49 -0.45 -5.00 10.17
C PRO A 49 -0.95 -6.01 11.20
N LEU A 50 -0.29 -6.06 12.34
CA LEU A 50 -0.90 -6.67 13.53
C LEU A 50 -2.23 -5.97 13.83
N THR A 51 -3.27 -6.75 14.05
CA THR A 51 -4.62 -6.29 14.40
C THR A 51 -4.92 -6.43 15.90
N THR A 52 -3.90 -6.79 16.68
CA THR A 52 -3.92 -6.83 18.13
C THR A 52 -3.25 -5.58 18.71
N PRO A 53 -3.62 -5.13 19.92
CA PRO A 53 -2.98 -3.98 20.56
C PRO A 53 -1.47 -4.18 20.72
N LEU A 54 -0.69 -3.13 20.50
CA LEU A 54 0.76 -3.13 20.70
C LEU A 54 1.11 -2.76 22.15
N GLU A 55 0.58 -3.53 23.12
CA GLU A 55 0.64 -3.21 24.54
C GLU A 55 2.07 -3.08 25.07
N LYS A 56 3.00 -3.92 24.61
CA LYS A 56 4.44 -3.86 24.97
C LYS A 56 5.08 -2.52 24.61
N PHE A 57 4.51 -1.80 23.65
CA PHE A 57 4.96 -0.49 23.17
C PHE A 57 4.03 0.65 23.60
N GLY A 58 3.11 0.38 24.54
CA GLY A 58 2.16 1.37 25.06
C GLY A 58 1.01 1.69 24.11
N GLY A 59 0.75 0.82 23.12
CA GLY A 59 -0.38 0.93 22.20
C GLY A 59 -1.73 0.90 22.93
N PRO A 60 -2.70 1.73 22.52
CA PRO A 60 -4.02 1.73 23.16
C PRO A 60 -4.85 0.52 22.73
N PRO A 61 -5.81 0.09 23.56
CA PRO A 61 -6.74 -0.98 23.18
C PRO A 61 -7.54 -0.58 21.94
N LEU A 62 -7.87 -1.53 21.08
CA LEU A 62 -8.75 -1.27 19.93
C LEU A 62 -10.20 -1.10 20.42
N PRO A 63 -11.03 -0.24 19.78
CA PRO A 63 -12.44 -0.14 20.13
C PRO A 63 -13.13 -1.49 19.90
N GLU A 64 -13.96 -1.93 20.86
CA GLU A 64 -14.65 -3.22 20.79
C GLU A 64 -16.03 -3.13 20.14
N SER A 65 -16.67 -1.96 20.20
CA SER A 65 -18.04 -1.75 19.72
C SER A 65 -18.30 -0.35 19.25
N VAL A 66 -19.35 -0.19 18.48
CA VAL A 66 -19.95 1.11 18.13
C VAL A 66 -21.47 1.03 18.30
N ASP A 67 -22.07 2.13 18.71
CA ASP A 67 -23.50 2.24 18.78
C ASP A 67 -24.07 2.44 17.38
N VAL A 68 -25.16 1.76 17.09
CA VAL A 68 -25.90 1.87 15.82
C VAL A 68 -27.31 2.36 16.14
N THR A 69 -27.69 3.49 15.59
CA THR A 69 -29.01 4.10 15.76
C THR A 69 -29.93 3.80 14.58
N TRP A 70 -31.18 4.20 14.66
CA TRP A 70 -32.10 4.08 13.54
C TRP A 70 -31.72 4.99 12.36
N GLU A 71 -31.02 6.11 12.60
CA GLU A 71 -30.54 7.06 11.60
C GLU A 71 -29.44 6.45 10.72
N ASP A 72 -28.65 5.52 11.25
CA ASP A 72 -27.62 4.80 10.52
C ASP A 72 -28.17 3.85 9.45
N ARG A 73 -29.49 3.70 9.36
CA ARG A 73 -30.17 2.92 8.31
C ARG A 73 -30.42 3.71 7.04
N PHE A 74 -30.27 5.03 7.06
CA PHE A 74 -30.34 5.85 5.86
C PHE A 74 -29.04 5.78 5.05
N TYR A 75 -29.13 6.19 3.79
CA TYR A 75 -27.93 6.33 2.97
C TYR A 75 -26.95 7.34 3.58
N PRO A 76 -25.66 7.01 3.67
CA PRO A 76 -24.66 7.95 4.16
C PRO A 76 -24.46 9.12 3.20
N LYS A 77 -23.89 10.20 3.70
CA LYS A 77 -23.48 11.35 2.87
C LYS A 77 -22.43 10.93 1.84
N ALA A 78 -22.51 11.52 0.67
CA ALA A 78 -21.62 11.21 -0.47
C ALA A 78 -20.13 11.27 -0.12
N TRP A 79 -19.72 12.26 0.64
CA TRP A 79 -18.34 12.52 1.05
C TRP A 79 -17.96 11.94 2.41
N GLY A 80 -18.89 11.30 3.12
CA GLY A 80 -18.69 10.72 4.44
C GLY A 80 -19.42 11.44 5.57
N HIS A 81 -19.43 10.82 6.75
CA HIS A 81 -20.08 11.35 7.96
C HIS A 81 -19.34 12.61 8.44
N PRO A 82 -20.06 13.69 8.85
CA PRO A 82 -19.43 14.93 9.30
C PRO A 82 -18.40 14.72 10.41
N ASP A 83 -18.74 13.95 11.45
CA ASP A 83 -17.84 13.70 12.57
C ASP A 83 -16.53 12.99 12.14
N LEU A 84 -16.62 12.09 11.16
CA LEU A 84 -15.41 11.41 10.66
C LEU A 84 -14.55 12.36 9.83
N ARG A 85 -15.17 13.22 9.01
CA ARG A 85 -14.42 14.23 8.24
C ARG A 85 -13.73 15.23 9.18
N GLU A 86 -14.40 15.64 10.25
CA GLU A 86 -13.83 16.49 11.31
C GLU A 86 -12.69 15.76 12.03
N ALA A 87 -12.86 14.49 12.39
CA ALA A 87 -11.82 13.69 13.03
C ALA A 87 -10.59 13.53 12.14
N ILE A 88 -10.77 13.31 10.82
CA ILE A 88 -9.65 13.20 9.86
C ILE A 88 -8.95 14.54 9.70
N SER A 89 -9.68 15.65 9.53
CA SER A 89 -9.06 16.98 9.44
C SER A 89 -8.29 17.33 10.72
N GLY A 90 -8.88 17.06 11.88
CA GLY A 90 -8.23 17.22 13.19
C GLY A 90 -6.96 16.35 13.29
N TYR A 91 -7.01 15.12 12.83
CA TYR A 91 -5.85 14.23 12.80
C TYR A 91 -4.65 14.85 12.06
N TYR A 92 -4.85 15.32 10.82
CA TYR A 92 -3.77 15.95 10.07
C TYR A 92 -3.30 17.25 10.68
N ASN A 93 -4.20 18.07 11.21
CA ASN A 93 -3.86 19.33 11.85
C ASN A 93 -3.05 19.12 13.13
N ASP A 94 -3.45 18.17 13.96
CA ASP A 94 -2.76 17.86 15.23
C ASP A 94 -1.42 17.17 15.03
N GLN A 95 -1.31 16.26 14.06
CA GLN A 95 -0.12 15.46 13.87
C GLN A 95 0.94 16.15 13.00
N TYR A 96 0.51 16.95 12.03
CA TYR A 96 1.39 17.50 10.99
C TYR A 96 1.34 19.03 10.89
N GLY A 97 0.56 19.71 11.74
CA GLY A 97 0.46 21.16 11.75
C GLY A 97 -0.17 21.76 10.49
N SER A 98 -0.96 20.97 9.78
CA SER A 98 -1.65 21.39 8.54
C SER A 98 -2.88 22.27 8.82
N LYS A 99 -3.57 22.69 7.77
CA LYS A 99 -4.81 23.47 7.84
C LYS A 99 -5.93 22.80 7.02
N VAL A 100 -6.07 21.49 7.19
CA VAL A 100 -7.12 20.72 6.53
C VAL A 100 -8.46 21.04 7.17
N GLU A 101 -9.47 21.35 6.35
CA GLU A 101 -10.85 21.50 6.79
C GLU A 101 -11.66 20.23 6.47
N PRO A 102 -12.78 19.96 7.14
CA PRO A 102 -13.63 18.81 6.84
C PRO A 102 -14.05 18.73 5.36
N GLU A 103 -14.20 19.88 4.68
CA GLU A 103 -14.55 19.99 3.26
C GLU A 103 -13.42 19.51 2.33
N ASN A 104 -12.20 19.44 2.83
CA ASN A 104 -11.05 18.87 2.11
C ASN A 104 -10.98 17.33 2.15
N VAL A 105 -11.95 16.66 2.80
CA VAL A 105 -11.92 15.22 3.06
C VAL A 105 -13.07 14.50 2.36
N MET A 106 -12.79 13.42 1.64
CA MET A 106 -13.78 12.44 1.20
C MET A 106 -13.44 11.06 1.74
N VAL A 107 -14.44 10.39 2.31
CA VAL A 107 -14.32 9.04 2.90
C VAL A 107 -14.65 7.97 1.87
N PHE A 108 -13.89 6.88 1.88
CA PHE A 108 -14.04 5.71 1.01
C PHE A 108 -14.06 4.41 1.81
N ALA A 109 -14.54 3.34 1.20
CA ALA A 109 -14.52 1.99 1.78
C ALA A 109 -13.11 1.35 1.77
N GLY A 110 -12.13 2.05 2.37
CA GLY A 110 -10.70 1.76 2.35
C GLY A 110 -9.93 2.66 1.37
N GLY A 111 -8.60 2.66 1.42
CA GLY A 111 -7.76 3.52 0.57
C GLY A 111 -7.85 3.21 -0.92
N ARG A 112 -7.96 1.92 -1.31
CA ARG A 112 -8.02 1.50 -2.73
C ARG A 112 -9.12 2.17 -3.54
N PRO A 113 -10.39 2.21 -3.10
CA PRO A 113 -11.43 2.92 -3.83
C PRO A 113 -11.16 4.42 -4.00
N GLY A 114 -10.50 5.05 -3.04
CA GLY A 114 -10.08 6.45 -3.15
C GLY A 114 -9.06 6.66 -4.26
N ILE A 115 -7.98 5.87 -4.26
CA ILE A 115 -6.95 5.89 -5.30
C ILE A 115 -7.56 5.60 -6.68
N PHE A 116 -8.37 4.53 -6.79
CA PHE A 116 -9.08 4.19 -8.03
C PHE A 116 -9.93 5.36 -8.53
N THR A 117 -10.68 6.01 -7.65
CA THR A 117 -11.57 7.13 -8.02
C THR A 117 -10.76 8.31 -8.54
N VAL A 118 -9.67 8.69 -7.87
CA VAL A 118 -8.80 9.79 -8.33
C VAL A 118 -8.27 9.49 -9.74
N LEU A 119 -7.76 8.29 -9.99
CA LEU A 119 -7.21 7.90 -11.29
C LEU A 119 -8.30 7.84 -12.37
N ALA A 120 -9.44 7.23 -12.07
CA ALA A 120 -10.56 7.14 -13.01
C ALA A 120 -11.10 8.51 -13.44
N PHE A 121 -11.09 9.50 -12.54
CA PHE A 121 -11.54 10.87 -12.87
C PHE A 121 -10.49 11.70 -13.61
N LEU A 122 -9.21 11.35 -13.49
CA LEU A 122 -8.10 12.11 -14.07
C LEU A 122 -7.50 11.48 -15.32
N LYS A 123 -7.84 10.24 -15.68
CA LYS A 123 -7.20 9.45 -16.75
C LYS A 123 -6.93 10.21 -18.05
N ASP A 124 -7.90 10.99 -18.53
CA ASP A 124 -7.81 11.73 -19.79
C ASP A 124 -7.19 13.14 -19.63
N HIS A 125 -6.82 13.51 -18.40
CA HIS A 125 -6.41 14.87 -18.08
C HIS A 125 -4.96 15.01 -17.64
N VAL A 126 -4.33 13.88 -17.28
CA VAL A 126 -2.97 13.86 -16.73
C VAL A 126 -2.13 12.78 -17.37
N GLN A 127 -0.83 13.00 -17.44
CA GLN A 127 0.17 11.96 -17.64
C GLN A 127 0.61 11.46 -16.27
N VAL A 128 0.35 10.20 -15.99
CA VAL A 128 0.79 9.57 -14.73
C VAL A 128 2.27 9.20 -14.79
N ARG A 129 3.00 9.43 -13.69
CA ARG A 129 4.35 8.93 -13.46
C ARG A 129 4.32 7.97 -12.27
N ILE A 130 4.90 6.80 -12.44
CA ILE A 130 4.93 5.77 -11.39
C ILE A 130 6.27 5.03 -11.39
N GLY A 131 6.75 4.61 -10.23
CA GLY A 131 7.93 3.77 -10.14
C GLY A 131 7.77 2.44 -10.89
N ASN A 132 8.88 1.87 -11.39
CA ASN A 132 8.82 0.53 -12.00
C ASN A 132 8.69 -0.60 -10.97
N ILE A 133 8.89 -0.30 -9.68
CA ILE A 133 8.67 -1.22 -8.57
C ILE A 133 7.68 -0.58 -7.62
N GLU A 134 6.46 -1.11 -7.59
CA GLU A 134 5.37 -0.55 -6.80
C GLU A 134 4.44 -1.64 -6.25
N TRP A 135 3.49 -1.21 -5.46
CA TRP A 135 2.41 -2.07 -5.02
C TRP A 135 1.64 -2.65 -6.23
N PRO A 136 1.53 -3.99 -6.37
CA PRO A 136 0.98 -4.62 -7.57
C PRO A 136 -0.37 -4.07 -8.06
N ALA A 137 -1.23 -3.67 -7.12
CA ALA A 137 -2.56 -3.19 -7.49
C ALA A 137 -2.58 -1.82 -8.19
N TYR A 138 -1.49 -1.06 -8.21
CA TYR A 138 -1.46 0.15 -9.03
C TYR A 138 -1.53 -0.18 -10.52
N LEU A 139 -0.82 -1.23 -10.96
CA LEU A 139 -0.90 -1.66 -12.35
C LEU A 139 -2.34 -2.05 -12.71
N ASP A 140 -2.97 -2.88 -11.89
CA ASP A 140 -4.36 -3.29 -12.11
C ASP A 140 -5.31 -2.07 -12.16
N ILE A 141 -5.11 -1.08 -11.30
CA ILE A 141 -5.94 0.14 -11.28
C ILE A 141 -5.71 0.97 -12.55
N LEU A 142 -4.45 1.22 -12.92
CA LEU A 142 -4.11 2.01 -14.11
C LEU A 142 -4.69 1.40 -15.39
N GLU A 143 -4.59 0.09 -15.52
CA GLU A 143 -5.15 -0.64 -16.66
C GLU A 143 -6.69 -0.65 -16.65
N GLN A 144 -7.33 -0.91 -15.51
CA GLN A 144 -8.79 -0.89 -15.41
C GLN A 144 -9.39 0.50 -15.63
N THR A 145 -8.64 1.54 -15.33
CA THR A 145 -9.05 2.92 -15.60
C THR A 145 -8.64 3.41 -16.98
N ASP A 146 -7.93 2.59 -17.76
CA ASP A 146 -7.37 2.99 -19.06
C ASP A 146 -6.53 4.27 -18.97
N THR A 147 -5.66 4.30 -17.95
CA THR A 147 -4.83 5.47 -17.63
C THR A 147 -3.42 5.30 -18.19
N ASP A 148 -3.01 6.19 -19.06
CA ASP A 148 -1.63 6.24 -19.56
C ASP A 148 -0.64 6.59 -18.45
N PHE A 149 0.45 5.83 -18.38
CA PHE A 149 1.51 6.08 -17.41
C PHE A 149 2.91 5.92 -18.01
N GLN A 150 3.87 6.58 -17.39
CA GLN A 150 5.29 6.44 -17.71
C GLN A 150 6.04 6.02 -16.46
N ILE A 151 7.02 5.13 -16.66
CA ILE A 151 7.81 4.54 -15.59
C ILE A 151 8.96 5.46 -15.20
N VAL A 152 9.17 5.60 -13.88
CA VAL A 152 10.34 6.20 -13.26
C VAL A 152 11.25 5.06 -12.75
N PRO A 153 12.52 5.00 -13.16
CA PRO A 153 13.39 3.88 -12.84
C PRO A 153 13.79 3.82 -11.36
N PHE A 154 13.49 2.70 -10.71
CA PHE A 154 14.08 2.29 -9.44
C PHE A 154 15.18 1.29 -9.74
N THR A 155 16.39 1.62 -9.39
CA THR A 155 17.58 0.80 -9.69
C THR A 155 18.44 0.62 -8.44
N LYS A 156 19.39 -0.31 -8.50
CA LYS A 156 20.39 -0.46 -7.44
C LYS A 156 21.24 0.80 -7.29
N GLU A 157 21.56 1.44 -8.40
CA GLU A 157 22.43 2.61 -8.45
C GLU A 157 21.77 3.81 -7.74
N ASN A 158 20.45 3.96 -7.81
CA ASN A 158 19.73 4.99 -7.07
C ASN A 158 19.15 4.46 -5.73
N GLY A 159 19.57 3.27 -5.28
CA GLY A 159 19.13 2.69 -4.02
C GLY A 159 17.62 2.38 -3.98
N PHE A 160 17.00 2.15 -5.13
CA PHE A 160 15.53 2.03 -5.27
C PHE A 160 14.77 3.27 -4.78
N HIS A 161 15.40 4.44 -4.91
CA HIS A 161 14.86 5.71 -4.44
C HIS A 161 15.17 6.83 -5.46
N PRO A 162 14.40 6.91 -6.57
CA PRO A 162 14.62 7.92 -7.60
C PRO A 162 14.40 9.34 -7.04
N SER A 163 15.09 10.31 -7.63
CA SER A 163 14.97 11.71 -7.22
C SER A 163 13.56 12.27 -7.50
N ASN A 164 13.20 13.34 -6.81
CA ASN A 164 11.93 14.02 -7.02
C ASN A 164 11.79 14.55 -8.44
N GLU A 165 12.90 15.04 -9.03
CA GLU A 165 12.96 15.59 -10.39
C GLU A 165 12.63 14.54 -11.45
N GLU A 166 13.02 13.28 -11.27
CA GLU A 166 12.69 12.20 -12.20
C GLU A 166 11.18 11.99 -12.33
N TYR A 167 10.44 12.15 -11.25
CA TYR A 167 8.96 12.09 -11.28
C TYR A 167 8.32 13.27 -11.99
N PHE A 168 8.97 14.43 -11.97
CA PHE A 168 8.46 15.65 -12.60
C PHE A 168 9.18 16.02 -13.90
N ASP A 169 9.98 15.10 -14.46
CA ASP A 169 10.60 15.29 -15.75
C ASP A 169 9.54 15.48 -16.84
N ARG A 170 9.61 16.59 -17.54
CA ARG A 170 8.68 16.96 -18.61
C ARG A 170 9.23 16.70 -20.01
N SER A 171 10.38 16.03 -20.09
CA SER A 171 11.01 15.69 -21.38
C SER A 171 10.06 14.86 -22.23
N GLY A 172 9.86 15.28 -23.48
CA GLY A 172 8.96 14.62 -24.42
C GLY A 172 7.46 14.90 -24.22
N LEU A 173 7.06 15.64 -23.17
CA LEU A 173 5.67 16.02 -22.96
C LEU A 173 5.30 17.33 -23.65
N ASN A 174 4.05 17.42 -24.12
CA ASN A 174 3.49 18.67 -24.57
C ASN A 174 3.38 19.64 -23.37
N ALA A 175 3.70 20.93 -23.61
CA ALA A 175 3.60 21.97 -22.56
C ALA A 175 2.19 22.10 -21.94
N LYS A 176 1.15 21.61 -22.61
CA LYS A 176 -0.23 21.61 -22.09
C LYS A 176 -0.58 20.38 -21.23
N THR A 177 0.23 19.34 -21.26
CA THR A 177 -0.01 18.10 -20.50
C THR A 177 0.15 18.37 -19.00
N SER A 178 -0.83 17.99 -18.22
CA SER A 178 -0.71 17.96 -16.74
C SER A 178 0.02 16.70 -16.31
N LEU A 179 0.86 16.79 -15.29
CA LEU A 179 1.70 15.70 -14.81
C LEU A 179 1.28 15.30 -13.38
N MET A 180 1.15 14.01 -13.14
CA MET A 180 0.69 13.47 -11.87
C MET A 180 1.49 12.23 -11.44
N PRO A 181 2.55 12.39 -10.66
CA PRO A 181 3.15 11.26 -9.96
C PRO A 181 2.19 10.56 -9.01
N ILE A 182 2.33 9.22 -8.94
CA ILE A 182 1.78 8.39 -7.88
C ILE A 182 2.97 7.89 -7.07
N ILE A 183 2.99 8.21 -5.79
CA ILE A 183 4.09 7.84 -4.89
C ILE A 183 3.50 7.30 -3.59
N SER A 184 3.87 6.08 -3.24
CA SER A 184 3.65 5.53 -1.90
C SER A 184 4.74 6.06 -0.97
N ASN A 185 4.37 6.66 0.16
CA ASN A 185 5.34 7.23 1.10
C ASN A 185 4.93 7.00 2.56
N PRO A 186 5.63 6.12 3.30
CA PRO A 186 6.71 5.18 2.90
C PRO A 186 6.32 4.23 1.76
N GLN A 187 7.30 3.87 0.94
CA GLN A 187 7.09 3.09 -0.28
C GLN A 187 6.85 1.60 0.01
N ASN A 188 5.90 1.01 -0.69
CA ASN A 188 5.68 -0.41 -0.77
C ASN A 188 6.08 -0.88 -2.20
N PRO A 189 7.11 -1.73 -2.37
CA PRO A 189 7.61 -2.71 -1.40
C PRO A 189 8.91 -2.37 -0.65
N SER A 190 9.63 -1.30 -1.00
CA SER A 190 11.02 -1.12 -0.56
C SER A 190 11.15 -0.52 0.85
N GLY A 191 10.14 0.16 1.35
CA GLY A 191 10.22 0.93 2.61
C GLY A 191 10.99 2.24 2.49
N GLN A 192 11.44 2.63 1.30
CA GLN A 192 12.07 3.93 1.08
C GLN A 192 11.11 5.06 1.44
N THR A 193 11.60 6.07 2.14
CA THR A 193 10.75 7.13 2.70
C THR A 193 11.30 8.50 2.35
N ARG A 194 10.45 9.34 1.78
CA ARG A 194 10.73 10.78 1.64
C ARG A 194 10.28 11.50 2.90
N TRP A 195 11.18 12.27 3.48
CA TRP A 195 10.90 13.03 4.69
C TRP A 195 11.71 14.33 4.74
N GLY A 196 11.40 15.22 5.67
CA GLY A 196 12.12 16.48 5.83
C GLY A 196 12.13 17.34 4.58
N ASP A 197 13.30 17.81 4.18
CA ASP A 197 13.48 18.70 3.02
C ASP A 197 13.17 17.99 1.70
N GLU A 198 13.47 16.70 1.58
CA GLU A 198 13.14 15.93 0.38
C GLU A 198 11.63 15.89 0.13
N LEU A 199 10.84 15.60 1.16
CA LEU A 199 9.37 15.59 1.05
C LEU A 199 8.82 17.00 0.78
N ARG A 200 9.42 18.04 1.39
CA ARG A 200 9.06 19.43 1.10
C ARG A 200 9.31 19.79 -0.36
N ASP A 201 10.45 19.41 -0.91
CA ASP A 201 10.78 19.67 -2.31
C ASP A 201 9.87 18.90 -3.27
N LEU A 202 9.49 17.66 -2.93
CA LEU A 202 8.49 16.90 -3.68
C LEU A 202 7.15 17.65 -3.75
N ILE A 203 6.64 18.14 -2.63
CA ILE A 203 5.38 18.90 -2.59
C ILE A 203 5.51 20.20 -3.38
N ARG A 204 6.61 20.94 -3.25
CA ARG A 204 6.85 22.15 -4.04
C ARG A 204 6.83 21.89 -5.55
N LEU A 205 7.38 20.77 -6.02
CA LEU A 205 7.30 20.37 -7.41
C LEU A 205 5.86 20.03 -7.82
N ALA A 206 5.10 19.38 -6.94
CA ALA A 206 3.69 19.05 -7.17
C ALA A 206 2.78 20.28 -7.25
N GLU A 207 3.08 21.34 -6.50
CA GLU A 207 2.36 22.63 -6.57
C GLU A 207 2.76 23.49 -7.76
N GLY A 208 3.73 23.05 -8.56
CA GLY A 208 4.15 23.73 -9.79
C GLY A 208 3.05 23.75 -10.85
N PRO A 209 3.14 24.68 -11.83
CA PRO A 209 2.13 24.83 -12.87
C PRO A 209 1.88 23.52 -13.65
N LYS A 210 0.63 23.09 -13.72
CA LYS A 210 0.19 21.83 -14.37
C LYS A 210 0.78 20.56 -13.77
N ASN A 211 1.22 20.62 -12.54
CA ASN A 211 1.60 19.46 -11.75
C ASN A 211 0.51 19.16 -10.72
N GLY A 212 0.54 17.95 -10.26
CA GLY A 212 -0.20 17.44 -9.12
C GLY A 212 0.54 16.25 -8.56
N ILE A 213 0.02 15.62 -7.54
CA ILE A 213 0.57 14.39 -6.96
C ILE A 213 -0.53 13.59 -6.27
N LEU A 214 -0.47 12.28 -6.39
CA LEU A 214 -1.19 11.35 -5.51
C LEU A 214 -0.18 10.67 -4.60
N LEU A 215 -0.18 11.08 -3.32
CA LEU A 215 0.59 10.44 -2.28
C LEU A 215 -0.27 9.38 -1.59
N ASP A 216 0.14 8.13 -1.70
CA ASP A 216 -0.41 7.03 -0.90
C ASP A 216 0.36 6.93 0.41
N GLU A 217 -0.24 7.46 1.47
CA GLU A 217 0.32 7.51 2.80
C GLU A 217 -0.22 6.42 3.73
N ALA A 218 -0.57 5.26 3.16
CA ALA A 218 -1.04 4.13 3.96
C ALA A 218 -0.05 3.70 5.06
N TYR A 219 1.23 4.03 4.90
CA TYR A 219 2.32 3.66 5.82
C TYR A 219 2.93 4.86 6.58
N GLU A 220 2.28 6.00 6.62
CA GLU A 220 2.79 7.24 7.22
C GLU A 220 3.32 7.08 8.66
N MET A 221 2.65 6.23 9.48
CA MET A 221 3.03 5.97 10.87
C MET A 221 4.20 4.99 11.03
N PHE A 222 4.72 4.40 9.95
CA PHE A 222 5.75 3.36 10.01
C PHE A 222 7.16 3.88 9.74
N HIS A 223 7.35 5.19 9.79
CA HIS A 223 8.63 5.88 9.81
C HIS A 223 8.74 6.69 11.13
N SER A 224 9.93 6.92 11.61
CA SER A 224 10.14 7.72 12.83
C SER A 224 11.00 8.96 12.54
N PRO A 225 10.41 10.14 12.64
CA PRO A 225 9.00 10.46 12.95
C PRO A 225 8.06 10.11 11.83
N SER A 226 6.77 9.88 12.14
CA SER A 226 5.72 9.69 11.11
C SER A 226 5.69 10.84 10.12
N VAL A 227 5.41 10.57 8.85
CA VAL A 227 5.56 11.53 7.74
C VAL A 227 4.26 11.70 6.94
N SER A 228 3.95 12.92 6.56
CA SER A 228 2.90 13.22 5.58
C SER A 228 3.26 14.44 4.75
N GLY A 229 3.03 14.39 3.45
CA GLY A 229 3.23 15.51 2.54
C GLY A 229 2.35 16.71 2.85
N ILE A 230 1.21 16.49 3.53
CA ILE A 230 0.26 17.55 3.88
C ILE A 230 0.89 18.66 4.70
N GLN A 231 1.93 18.36 5.51
CA GLN A 231 2.63 19.35 6.35
C GLN A 231 3.35 20.42 5.54
N PHE A 232 3.59 20.17 4.25
CA PHE A 232 4.33 21.08 3.36
C PHE A 232 3.44 21.72 2.29
N VAL A 233 2.15 21.40 2.25
CA VAL A 233 1.20 22.03 1.34
C VAL A 233 0.87 23.41 1.85
N GLU A 234 1.21 24.46 1.08
CA GLU A 234 0.99 25.85 1.47
C GLU A 234 -0.47 26.28 1.33
N ASP A 235 -1.10 25.92 0.22
CA ASP A 235 -2.50 26.23 -0.10
C ASP A 235 -3.18 25.01 -0.76
N LEU A 236 -3.80 24.18 0.08
CA LEU A 236 -4.46 22.96 -0.38
C LEU A 236 -5.59 23.24 -1.38
N ASP A 237 -6.33 24.33 -1.19
CA ASP A 237 -7.48 24.66 -2.04
C ASP A 237 -7.08 25.16 -3.43
N ASN A 238 -5.85 25.59 -3.62
CA ASN A 238 -5.27 25.97 -4.90
C ASN A 238 -4.25 24.97 -5.45
N SER A 239 -4.23 23.75 -4.92
CA SER A 239 -3.31 22.68 -5.34
C SER A 239 -4.03 21.49 -6.00
N ASN A 240 -3.25 20.64 -6.67
CA ASN A 240 -3.65 19.31 -7.14
C ASN A 240 -2.94 18.22 -6.34
N VAL A 241 -2.76 18.44 -5.05
CA VAL A 241 -2.24 17.45 -4.12
C VAL A 241 -3.41 16.58 -3.63
N PHE A 242 -3.22 15.27 -3.71
CA PHE A 242 -4.14 14.25 -3.21
C PHE A 242 -3.38 13.37 -2.22
N ILE A 243 -3.84 13.34 -0.97
CA ILE A 243 -3.30 12.46 0.06
C ILE A 243 -4.28 11.32 0.30
N ALA A 244 -3.86 10.10 0.05
CA ALA A 244 -4.63 8.90 0.34
C ALA A 244 -4.23 8.32 1.70
N GLY A 245 -5.14 8.30 2.65
CA GLY A 245 -4.95 7.73 3.97
C GLY A 245 -5.98 6.64 4.29
N ALA A 246 -5.74 5.86 5.35
CA ALA A 246 -6.67 4.82 5.77
C ALA A 246 -6.46 4.34 7.20
N CYS A 247 -7.55 3.82 7.82
CA CYS A 247 -7.45 3.10 9.10
C CYS A 247 -6.74 1.73 8.98
N THR A 248 -6.38 1.33 7.77
CA THR A 248 -5.95 -0.03 7.44
C THR A 248 -4.65 -0.44 8.10
N LYS A 249 -3.66 0.46 8.16
CA LYS A 249 -2.28 0.11 8.56
C LYS A 249 -1.92 0.67 9.92
N GLY A 250 -1.60 1.95 10.03
CA GLY A 250 -1.17 2.59 11.28
C GLY A 250 -2.22 2.53 12.39
N LEU A 251 -3.51 2.58 12.04
CA LEU A 251 -4.61 2.42 12.99
C LEU A 251 -5.07 0.96 13.17
N GLN A 252 -4.33 -0.02 12.66
CA GLN A 252 -4.47 -1.46 12.89
C GLN A 252 -5.87 -2.05 12.59
N SER A 253 -6.65 -1.43 11.73
CA SER A 253 -8.07 -1.79 11.52
C SER A 253 -8.40 -2.06 10.03
N PRO A 254 -7.74 -3.04 9.38
CA PRO A 254 -7.96 -3.33 7.96
C PRO A 254 -9.39 -3.80 7.67
N GLY A 255 -10.04 -4.51 8.58
CA GLY A 255 -11.38 -5.06 8.42
C GLY A 255 -12.51 -4.02 8.50
N ILE A 256 -12.24 -2.83 9.05
CA ILE A 256 -13.24 -1.76 9.19
C ILE A 256 -13.54 -1.08 7.85
N ARG A 257 -12.65 -1.21 6.87
CA ARG A 257 -12.84 -0.68 5.51
C ARG A 257 -13.08 0.82 5.47
N ILE A 258 -12.26 1.61 6.14
CA ILE A 258 -12.26 3.08 6.07
C ILE A 258 -10.91 3.58 5.52
N GLY A 259 -11.01 4.44 4.52
CA GLY A 259 -9.93 5.24 3.97
C GLY A 259 -10.48 6.60 3.52
N TRP A 260 -9.63 7.46 3.09
CA TRP A 260 -9.99 8.81 2.66
C TRP A 260 -9.03 9.38 1.64
N ILE A 261 -9.50 10.40 0.94
CA ILE A 261 -8.67 11.31 0.15
C ILE A 261 -8.78 12.70 0.79
N VAL A 262 -7.63 13.35 1.00
CA VAL A 262 -7.53 14.76 1.35
C VAL A 262 -7.06 15.53 0.11
N SER A 263 -7.78 16.57 -0.29
CA SER A 263 -7.42 17.42 -1.43
C SER A 263 -8.16 18.75 -1.36
N SER A 264 -8.02 19.61 -2.38
CA SER A 264 -8.79 20.85 -2.45
C SER A 264 -10.30 20.59 -2.38
N LYS A 265 -11.06 21.51 -1.80
CA LYS A 265 -12.52 21.42 -1.71
C LYS A 265 -13.18 21.16 -3.05
N LYS A 266 -12.67 21.80 -4.10
CA LYS A 266 -13.15 21.60 -5.47
C LYS A 266 -12.91 20.17 -5.98
N ASN A 267 -11.75 19.60 -5.70
CA ASN A 267 -11.46 18.21 -6.05
C ASN A 267 -12.37 17.26 -5.28
N ILE A 268 -12.56 17.49 -3.97
CA ILE A 268 -13.45 16.66 -3.13
C ILE A 268 -14.91 16.75 -3.60
N GLU A 269 -15.40 17.94 -3.95
CA GLU A 269 -16.74 18.10 -4.53
C GLU A 269 -16.88 17.28 -5.82
N THR A 270 -15.88 17.31 -6.70
CA THR A 270 -15.86 16.54 -7.94
C THR A 270 -15.84 15.04 -7.68
N LEU A 271 -14.94 14.56 -6.80
CA LEU A 271 -14.83 13.14 -6.45
C LEU A 271 -16.11 12.60 -5.78
N SER A 272 -16.86 13.45 -5.08
CA SER A 272 -18.12 13.05 -4.43
C SER A 272 -19.17 12.52 -5.40
N ASN A 273 -19.09 12.88 -6.68
CA ASN A 273 -19.95 12.34 -7.73
C ASN A 273 -19.80 10.81 -7.86
N PHE A 274 -18.66 10.24 -7.48
CA PHE A 274 -18.46 8.78 -7.47
C PHE A 274 -19.47 8.07 -6.55
N SER A 275 -19.91 8.70 -5.48
CA SER A 275 -20.94 8.14 -4.62
C SER A 275 -22.28 7.92 -5.34
N SER A 276 -22.57 8.72 -6.38
CA SER A 276 -23.82 8.61 -7.13
C SER A 276 -23.88 7.35 -8.02
N PHE A 277 -22.74 6.90 -8.56
CA PHE A 277 -22.72 5.79 -9.54
C PHE A 277 -21.80 4.62 -9.18
N GLY A 278 -20.83 4.82 -8.29
CA GLY A 278 -19.81 3.82 -8.01
C GLY A 278 -19.82 3.28 -6.57
N MET A 279 -20.10 4.10 -5.56
CA MET A 279 -19.93 3.71 -4.17
C MET A 279 -21.22 3.70 -3.33
N GLY A 280 -22.13 4.65 -3.55
CA GLY A 280 -23.37 4.80 -2.73
C GLY A 280 -23.13 5.33 -1.30
N GLY A 281 -21.91 5.73 -0.97
CA GLY A 281 -21.45 6.12 0.36
C GLY A 281 -20.84 4.96 1.16
N VAL A 282 -20.39 5.26 2.38
CA VAL A 282 -19.64 4.31 3.24
C VAL A 282 -20.48 3.99 4.48
N SER A 283 -20.46 2.73 4.91
CA SER A 283 -21.18 2.22 6.09
C SER A 283 -21.02 3.11 7.32
N HIS A 284 -22.13 3.55 7.93
CA HIS A 284 -22.15 4.38 9.14
C HIS A 284 -21.42 3.70 10.33
N PRO A 285 -21.68 2.42 10.67
CA PRO A 285 -20.95 1.76 11.76
C PRO A 285 -19.45 1.76 11.58
N SER A 286 -18.96 1.57 10.33
CA SER A 286 -17.54 1.65 10.03
C SER A 286 -16.99 3.06 10.23
N GLN A 287 -17.74 4.09 9.87
CA GLN A 287 -17.36 5.47 10.07
C GLN A 287 -17.33 5.84 11.57
N HIS A 288 -18.32 5.42 12.35
CA HIS A 288 -18.33 5.63 13.81
C HIS A 288 -17.15 4.93 14.49
N TYR A 289 -16.79 3.74 14.03
CA TYR A 289 -15.60 3.05 14.52
C TYR A 289 -14.32 3.85 14.22
N ALA A 290 -14.21 4.39 13.02
CA ALA A 290 -13.06 5.19 12.62
C ALA A 290 -12.93 6.49 13.43
N VAL A 291 -14.04 7.14 13.79
CA VAL A 291 -14.03 8.30 14.71
C VAL A 291 -13.37 7.92 16.04
N LYS A 292 -13.71 6.75 16.61
CA LYS A 292 -13.07 6.27 17.86
C LYS A 292 -11.58 5.96 17.67
N LEU A 293 -11.18 5.48 16.51
CA LEU A 293 -9.75 5.26 16.19
C LEU A 293 -8.96 6.57 16.12
N LEU A 294 -9.60 7.63 15.63
CA LEU A 294 -8.97 8.93 15.40
C LEU A 294 -9.06 9.88 16.61
N GLU A 295 -9.53 9.41 17.76
CA GLU A 295 -9.51 10.21 18.99
C GLU A 295 -8.06 10.64 19.29
N PRO A 296 -7.80 11.96 19.53
CA PRO A 296 -6.44 12.52 19.56
C PRO A 296 -5.49 11.87 20.57
N SER A 297 -5.98 11.57 21.78
CA SER A 297 -5.14 10.95 22.82
C SER A 297 -4.78 9.51 22.47
N ARG A 298 -5.69 8.82 21.78
CA ARG A 298 -5.49 7.48 21.25
C ARG A 298 -4.48 7.47 20.12
N VAL A 299 -4.63 8.36 19.13
CA VAL A 299 -3.73 8.50 17.98
C VAL A 299 -2.29 8.71 18.44
N LYS A 300 -2.08 9.60 19.38
CA LYS A 300 -0.73 9.88 19.94
C LYS A 300 -0.05 8.62 20.48
N LYS A 301 -0.79 7.77 21.20
CA LYS A 301 -0.27 6.50 21.74
C LYS A 301 -0.08 5.46 20.65
N ALA A 302 -1.06 5.31 19.75
CA ALA A 302 -1.01 4.36 18.64
C ALA A 302 0.20 4.63 17.74
N ARG A 303 0.39 5.89 17.34
CA ARG A 303 1.52 6.33 16.52
C ARG A 303 2.86 5.95 17.14
N LYS A 304 3.08 6.29 18.39
CA LYS A 304 4.32 5.96 19.09
C LYS A 304 4.54 4.44 19.14
N ALA A 305 3.51 3.66 19.48
CA ALA A 305 3.61 2.22 19.56
C ALA A 305 3.90 1.57 18.20
N VAL A 306 3.29 2.07 17.12
CA VAL A 306 3.53 1.62 15.75
C VAL A 306 4.97 1.93 15.33
N GLU A 307 5.44 3.16 15.52
CA GLU A 307 6.81 3.56 15.23
C GLU A 307 7.83 2.67 15.95
N GLU A 308 7.70 2.51 17.26
CA GLU A 308 8.64 1.73 18.08
C GLU A 308 8.61 0.23 17.71
N HIS A 309 7.42 -0.36 17.61
CA HIS A 309 7.27 -1.79 17.31
C HIS A 309 7.84 -2.14 15.93
N TYR A 310 7.43 -1.43 14.89
CA TYR A 310 7.82 -1.78 13.52
C TYR A 310 9.26 -1.41 13.20
N ASN A 311 9.83 -0.37 13.79
CA ASN A 311 11.26 -0.09 13.68
C ASN A 311 12.09 -1.20 14.34
N TRP A 312 11.68 -1.66 15.52
CA TRP A 312 12.35 -2.76 16.19
C TRP A 312 12.26 -4.07 15.39
N GLN A 313 11.09 -4.40 14.84
CA GLN A 313 10.93 -5.57 13.96
C GLN A 313 11.79 -5.45 12.69
N ARG A 314 11.79 -4.28 12.06
CA ARG A 314 12.61 -4.04 10.85
C ARG A 314 14.08 -4.30 11.11
N SER A 315 14.64 -3.78 12.21
CA SER A 315 16.05 -3.98 12.53
C SER A 315 16.40 -5.46 12.68
N ARG A 316 15.64 -6.20 13.51
CA ARG A 316 15.98 -7.59 13.79
C ARG A 316 15.83 -8.53 12.59
N TYR A 317 14.80 -8.35 11.77
CA TYR A 317 14.67 -9.14 10.52
C TYR A 317 15.73 -8.74 9.50
N GLY A 318 16.05 -7.45 9.37
CA GLY A 318 17.10 -6.95 8.48
C GLY A 318 18.47 -7.54 8.82
N GLU A 319 18.87 -7.46 10.08
CA GLU A 319 20.13 -8.06 10.58
C GLU A 319 20.21 -9.56 10.27
N ALA A 320 19.11 -10.31 10.51
CA ALA A 320 19.07 -11.74 10.22
C ALA A 320 19.22 -12.05 8.71
N PHE A 321 18.64 -11.23 7.82
CA PHE A 321 18.78 -11.39 6.37
C PHE A 321 20.19 -11.02 5.88
N GLU A 322 20.82 -10.00 6.43
CA GLU A 322 22.22 -9.66 6.16
C GLU A 322 23.16 -10.79 6.58
N GLU A 323 22.97 -11.39 7.75
CA GLU A 323 23.72 -12.54 8.23
C GLU A 323 23.60 -13.77 7.32
N MET A 324 22.46 -13.93 6.63
CA MET A 324 22.27 -14.99 5.61
C MET A 324 22.97 -14.69 4.27
N GLY A 325 23.47 -13.47 4.10
CA GLY A 325 24.11 -13.03 2.85
C GLY A 325 23.13 -12.61 1.76
N LEU A 326 21.91 -12.21 2.13
CA LEU A 326 20.96 -11.58 1.22
C LEU A 326 21.34 -10.12 0.96
N GLY A 327 21.08 -9.61 -0.24
CA GLY A 327 21.13 -8.18 -0.51
C GLY A 327 19.94 -7.50 0.15
N VAL A 328 20.18 -6.56 1.09
CA VAL A 328 19.12 -5.81 1.80
C VAL A 328 19.08 -4.39 1.27
N TYR A 329 17.99 -4.03 0.58
CA TYR A 329 17.76 -2.69 0.01
C TYR A 329 16.57 -1.99 0.68
N THR A 330 16.26 -2.40 1.88
CA THR A 330 15.13 -1.89 2.66
C THR A 330 15.38 -0.47 3.14
N GLY A 331 14.39 0.42 2.96
CA GLY A 331 14.38 1.75 3.55
C GLY A 331 13.99 1.74 5.03
N ASP A 332 13.72 2.92 5.56
CA ASP A 332 13.44 3.18 6.98
C ASP A 332 11.95 3.27 7.34
N GLY A 333 11.05 3.02 6.37
CA GLY A 333 9.61 3.04 6.57
C GLY A 333 8.89 1.74 6.23
N GLY A 334 7.58 1.71 6.47
CA GLY A 334 6.74 0.55 6.20
C GLY A 334 7.04 -0.66 7.09
N PHE A 335 6.49 -1.81 6.71
CA PHE A 335 6.74 -3.09 7.40
C PHE A 335 7.15 -4.20 6.42
N TYR A 336 7.99 -3.84 5.44
CA TYR A 336 8.52 -4.74 4.44
C TYR A 336 10.03 -4.70 4.40
N HIS A 337 10.63 -5.83 4.02
CA HIS A 337 11.99 -5.88 3.53
C HIS A 337 11.99 -6.08 2.02
N TRP A 338 12.85 -5.34 1.32
CA TRP A 338 13.16 -5.49 -0.09
C TRP A 338 14.52 -6.17 -0.21
N LEU A 339 14.50 -7.41 -0.68
CA LEU A 339 15.62 -8.34 -0.56
C LEU A 339 16.01 -8.91 -1.93
N GLU A 340 17.31 -9.16 -2.12
CA GLU A 340 17.86 -9.80 -3.30
C GLU A 340 18.51 -11.13 -2.94
N LEU A 341 18.15 -12.15 -3.69
CA LEU A 341 18.78 -13.48 -3.62
C LEU A 341 20.18 -13.49 -4.29
N PRO A 342 21.08 -14.38 -3.87
CA PRO A 342 22.33 -14.66 -4.56
C PRO A 342 22.12 -15.00 -6.04
N GLU A 343 23.20 -14.88 -6.82
CA GLU A 343 23.20 -15.21 -8.24
C GLU A 343 22.80 -16.67 -8.48
N GLY A 344 22.05 -16.93 -9.54
CA GLY A 344 21.54 -18.26 -9.87
C GLY A 344 20.22 -18.64 -9.17
N MET A 345 19.78 -17.89 -8.14
CA MET A 345 18.50 -18.13 -7.44
C MET A 345 17.40 -17.20 -7.96
N THR A 346 16.16 -17.64 -7.88
CA THR A 346 14.97 -16.81 -8.18
C THR A 346 13.96 -16.82 -7.03
N SER A 347 13.25 -15.70 -6.86
CA SER A 347 12.21 -15.57 -5.84
C SER A 347 11.03 -16.52 -6.09
N SER A 348 10.70 -16.78 -7.34
CA SER A 348 9.64 -17.74 -7.71
C SER A 348 9.98 -19.16 -7.27
N GLU A 349 11.21 -19.61 -7.49
CA GLU A 349 11.63 -20.95 -7.07
C GLU A 349 11.75 -21.06 -5.55
N LEU A 350 12.27 -20.03 -4.88
CA LEU A 350 12.26 -19.96 -3.42
C LEU A 350 10.81 -20.06 -2.87
N ASN A 351 9.87 -19.34 -3.48
CA ASN A 351 8.48 -19.32 -3.04
C ASN A 351 7.81 -20.71 -3.18
N LYS A 352 8.06 -21.45 -4.27
CA LYS A 352 7.58 -22.83 -4.42
C LYS A 352 8.08 -23.77 -3.32
N ARG A 353 9.29 -23.53 -2.82
CA ARG A 353 9.87 -24.30 -1.71
C ARG A 353 9.21 -23.91 -0.39
N LEU A 354 9.08 -22.61 -0.15
CA LEU A 354 8.42 -22.07 1.04
C LEU A 354 6.97 -22.53 1.17
N PHE A 355 6.22 -22.65 0.06
CA PHE A 355 4.84 -23.13 0.06
C PHE A 355 4.69 -24.50 0.73
N LYS A 356 5.66 -25.40 0.53
CA LYS A 356 5.63 -26.74 1.16
C LYS A 356 5.73 -26.70 2.68
N HIS A 357 6.21 -25.57 3.22
CA HIS A 357 6.38 -25.33 4.64
C HIS A 357 5.36 -24.32 5.21
N GLY A 358 4.28 -24.04 4.46
CA GLY A 358 3.25 -23.12 4.92
C GLY A 358 3.67 -21.64 4.90
N ALA A 359 4.76 -21.29 4.19
CA ALA A 359 5.26 -19.93 4.09
C ALA A 359 5.18 -19.39 2.68
N ALA A 360 5.04 -18.06 2.52
CA ALA A 360 5.09 -17.40 1.23
C ALA A 360 5.66 -15.98 1.35
N ILE A 361 6.51 -15.60 0.41
CA ILE A 361 6.97 -14.23 0.15
C ILE A 361 6.23 -13.65 -1.05
N LEU A 362 6.34 -12.34 -1.29
CA LEU A 362 5.87 -11.73 -2.54
C LEU A 362 7.03 -11.60 -3.52
N CYS A 363 6.95 -12.28 -4.66
CA CYS A 363 7.95 -12.15 -5.71
C CYS A 363 7.97 -10.72 -6.25
N ALA A 364 9.16 -10.18 -6.50
CA ALA A 364 9.29 -8.83 -7.03
C ALA A 364 8.77 -8.68 -8.45
N THR A 365 8.69 -9.77 -9.20
CA THR A 365 8.03 -9.82 -10.51
C THR A 365 6.57 -9.39 -10.45
N ASP A 366 5.90 -9.58 -9.31
CA ASP A 366 4.53 -9.10 -9.10
C ASP A 366 4.48 -7.57 -8.86
N CYS A 367 5.58 -6.98 -8.40
CA CYS A 367 5.72 -5.54 -8.14
C CYS A 367 6.25 -4.76 -9.37
N ASP A 368 6.57 -5.44 -10.46
CA ASP A 368 7.11 -4.85 -11.68
C ASP A 368 5.99 -4.19 -12.49
N MET A 369 6.01 -2.87 -12.57
CA MET A 369 5.02 -2.07 -13.31
C MET A 369 5.23 -2.11 -14.83
N ALA A 370 6.37 -2.61 -15.30
CA ALA A 370 6.63 -2.81 -16.73
C ALA A 370 6.14 -4.18 -17.25
N ARG A 371 5.68 -5.06 -16.36
CA ARG A 371 5.17 -6.38 -16.78
C ARG A 371 3.94 -6.22 -17.68
N PRO A 372 3.86 -6.98 -18.78
CA PRO A 372 2.67 -6.98 -19.63
C PRO A 372 1.44 -7.46 -18.86
N HIS A 373 0.30 -6.81 -19.09
CA HIS A 373 -0.99 -7.23 -18.52
C HIS A 373 -1.40 -8.64 -18.98
N SER A 374 -1.25 -8.92 -20.27
CA SER A 374 -1.34 -10.29 -20.78
C SER A 374 -0.05 -11.00 -20.43
N LYS A 375 -0.14 -12.19 -19.81
CA LYS A 375 1.04 -13.03 -19.55
C LYS A 375 1.79 -13.30 -20.86
N ASP A 376 2.73 -12.41 -21.16
CA ASP A 376 3.68 -12.62 -22.26
C ASP A 376 4.78 -13.55 -21.73
N PRO A 377 4.84 -14.82 -22.17
CA PRO A 377 5.84 -15.75 -21.70
C PRO A 377 7.27 -15.37 -22.11
N SER A 378 7.43 -14.41 -23.02
CA SER A 378 8.73 -13.88 -23.43
C SER A 378 9.23 -12.73 -22.56
N TYR A 379 8.38 -12.16 -21.69
CA TYR A 379 8.79 -11.09 -20.80
C TYR A 379 9.57 -11.67 -19.60
N GLU A 380 10.79 -11.22 -19.45
CA GLU A 380 11.64 -11.54 -18.30
C GLU A 380 11.80 -10.29 -17.44
N SER A 381 11.19 -10.30 -16.26
CA SER A 381 11.36 -9.22 -15.30
C SER A 381 12.81 -9.16 -14.79
N PRO A 382 13.44 -7.98 -14.76
CA PRO A 382 14.78 -7.80 -14.20
C PRO A 382 14.84 -8.06 -12.68
N TYR A 383 13.69 -8.24 -12.06
CA TYR A 383 13.55 -8.42 -10.61
C TYR A 383 13.32 -9.86 -10.19
N SER A 384 13.61 -10.85 -11.04
CA SER A 384 13.42 -12.28 -10.74
C SER A 384 14.11 -12.77 -9.47
N ARG A 385 15.24 -12.12 -9.09
CA ARG A 385 15.99 -12.41 -7.86
C ARG A 385 15.49 -11.65 -6.64
N PHE A 386 14.64 -10.63 -6.82
CA PHE A 386 14.15 -9.80 -5.73
C PHE A 386 12.83 -10.33 -5.17
N PHE A 387 12.58 -10.00 -3.91
CA PHE A 387 11.31 -10.29 -3.26
C PHE A 387 11.03 -9.32 -2.11
N ARG A 388 9.75 -9.22 -1.78
CA ARG A 388 9.29 -8.51 -0.59
C ARG A 388 9.00 -9.51 0.53
N PHE A 389 9.61 -9.32 1.68
CA PHE A 389 9.25 -10.01 2.93
C PHE A 389 8.43 -9.06 3.81
N SER A 390 7.25 -9.48 4.22
CA SER A 390 6.38 -8.72 5.12
C SER A 390 6.54 -9.20 6.56
N PHE A 391 6.91 -8.29 7.45
CA PHE A 391 6.86 -8.51 8.89
C PHE A 391 5.66 -7.80 9.55
N GLY A 392 4.76 -7.22 8.74
CA GLY A 392 3.55 -6.52 9.20
C GLY A 392 2.64 -7.35 10.11
N PRO A 393 2.28 -8.59 9.75
CA PRO A 393 1.40 -9.43 10.57
C PRO A 393 2.13 -10.25 11.66
N LEU A 394 3.47 -10.19 11.73
CA LEU A 394 4.24 -11.11 12.55
C LEU A 394 4.30 -10.68 14.01
N LEU A 395 4.03 -11.61 14.89
CA LEU A 395 4.18 -11.41 16.32
C LEU A 395 5.67 -11.36 16.71
N PRO A 396 6.07 -10.59 17.72
CA PRO A 396 7.44 -10.57 18.21
C PRO A 396 7.99 -11.96 18.59
N GLU A 397 7.12 -12.82 19.06
CA GLU A 397 7.42 -14.15 19.56
C GLU A 397 7.71 -15.18 18.45
N THR A 398 7.27 -14.92 17.21
CA THR A 398 7.49 -15.85 16.08
C THR A 398 8.84 -15.65 15.38
N PHE A 399 9.58 -14.60 15.71
CA PHE A 399 10.81 -14.23 15.03
C PHE A 399 11.80 -15.39 14.86
N ASP A 400 12.13 -16.09 15.94
CA ASP A 400 13.14 -17.15 15.88
C ASP A 400 12.67 -18.29 14.99
N SER A 401 11.40 -18.70 15.09
CA SER A 401 10.82 -19.73 14.22
C SER A 401 10.70 -19.29 12.77
N ASP A 402 10.34 -18.01 12.50
CA ASP A 402 10.28 -17.47 11.15
C ASP A 402 11.66 -17.46 10.48
N ILE A 403 12.68 -17.01 11.20
CA ILE A 403 14.06 -16.96 10.70
C ILE A 403 14.65 -18.36 10.52
N GLU A 404 14.42 -19.29 11.45
CA GLU A 404 14.87 -20.67 11.34
C GLU A 404 14.28 -21.36 10.11
N LEU A 405 12.96 -21.22 9.92
CA LEU A 405 12.27 -21.77 8.74
C LEU A 405 12.80 -21.18 7.44
N PHE A 406 12.88 -19.84 7.36
CA PHE A 406 13.35 -19.17 6.16
C PHE A 406 14.79 -19.59 5.84
N ARG A 407 15.69 -19.56 6.82
CA ARG A 407 17.10 -19.96 6.68
C ARG A 407 17.23 -21.40 6.19
N GLY A 408 16.47 -22.34 6.78
CA GLY A 408 16.50 -23.75 6.37
C GLY A 408 16.16 -23.93 4.90
N VAL A 409 15.07 -23.34 4.43
CA VAL A 409 14.64 -23.43 3.03
C VAL A 409 15.61 -22.71 2.08
N PHE A 410 16.10 -21.55 2.50
CA PHE A 410 17.05 -20.74 1.72
C PHE A 410 18.40 -21.46 1.56
N ASP A 411 18.98 -22.00 2.63
CA ASP A 411 20.26 -22.70 2.60
C ASP A 411 20.22 -23.99 1.77
N ASP A 412 19.09 -24.72 1.84
CA ASP A 412 18.92 -25.92 1.01
C ASP A 412 18.81 -25.56 -0.48
N TYR A 413 18.09 -24.47 -0.81
CA TYR A 413 18.04 -23.99 -2.19
C TYR A 413 19.41 -23.51 -2.68
N ARG A 414 20.16 -22.76 -1.87
CA ARG A 414 21.50 -22.27 -2.20
C ARG A 414 22.48 -23.39 -2.50
N LYS A 415 22.51 -24.46 -1.67
CA LYS A 415 23.35 -25.64 -1.90
C LYS A 415 23.09 -26.32 -3.24
N GLU A 416 21.83 -26.37 -3.69
CA GLU A 416 21.46 -26.96 -4.96
C GLU A 416 21.92 -26.12 -6.18
N VAL A 417 22.02 -24.80 -6.02
CA VAL A 417 22.46 -23.89 -7.09
C VAL A 417 23.97 -23.81 -7.17
N GLU A 418 24.71 -23.99 -6.07
CA GLU A 418 26.18 -23.97 -6.01
C GLU A 418 26.80 -25.29 -6.49
N LEU A 419 25.99 -26.34 -6.72
CA LEU A 419 26.41 -27.65 -7.26
C LEU A 419 26.27 -27.70 -8.77
#